data_fef9b532b9d18230943049091ec686b4
#
_entry.id   fef9b532b9d18230943049091ec686b4
#
_cell.length_a   1.000
_cell.length_b   1.000
_cell.length_c   1.000
_cell.angle_alpha   90.00
_cell.angle_beta   90.00
_cell.angle_gamma   90.00
#
_symmetry.space_group_name_H-M   'P 1'
#
loop_
_entity.id
_entity.type
_entity.pdbx_description
1 polymer ?
#
loop_
_entity_poly.entity_id
_entity_poly.type
_entity_poly.pdbx_seq_one_letter_code
_entity_poly.pdbx_strand_id
1 'polypeptide(L)'
;MPEVPSQENRQFRLDRIVEVLELLSTSKEGVLLMDIVAALGIPTSTAYKLLAEMRRVGMIEATNGRGRQRLTKRMTELGTIADRNAQKFASVEKYFDQLADELAETVYLVQLRLSLIHISEPTR
;
A
#
# COMPACT_ATOMS: atom_id res chain seq x y z
N MET A 1 -30.06 -26.09 4.41
CA MET A 1 -28.59 -26.07 4.60
C MET A 1 -27.96 -25.19 3.57
N PRO A 2 -27.16 -24.22 3.99
CA PRO A 2 -26.41 -23.45 3.02
C PRO A 2 -25.44 -24.37 2.29
N GLU A 3 -25.51 -24.35 0.99
CA GLU A 3 -24.59 -25.14 0.18
C GLU A 3 -23.17 -24.62 0.39
N VAL A 4 -22.23 -25.53 0.58
CA VAL A 4 -20.80 -25.17 0.57
C VAL A 4 -20.46 -24.73 -0.84
N PRO A 5 -19.93 -23.50 -1.05
CA PRO A 5 -19.59 -23.06 -2.39
C PRO A 5 -18.64 -24.05 -3.05
N SER A 6 -18.88 -24.36 -4.32
CA SER A 6 -17.96 -25.19 -5.09
C SER A 6 -16.60 -24.52 -5.18
N GLN A 7 -15.57 -25.29 -5.51
CA GLN A 7 -14.22 -24.77 -5.69
C GLN A 7 -14.18 -23.66 -6.74
N GLU A 8 -14.95 -23.79 -7.80
CA GLU A 8 -15.09 -22.75 -8.84
C GLU A 8 -15.68 -21.45 -8.29
N ASN A 9 -16.72 -21.55 -7.45
CA ASN A 9 -17.32 -20.37 -6.82
C ASN A 9 -16.37 -19.67 -5.87
N ARG A 10 -15.54 -20.43 -5.15
CA ARG A 10 -14.51 -19.87 -4.27
C ARG A 10 -13.44 -19.13 -5.07
N GLN A 11 -12.95 -19.74 -6.13
CA GLN A 11 -11.98 -19.11 -7.04
C GLN A 11 -12.51 -17.82 -7.63
N PHE A 12 -13.73 -17.88 -8.14
CA PHE A 12 -14.42 -16.73 -8.70
C PHE A 12 -14.53 -15.59 -7.67
N ARG A 13 -14.87 -15.94 -6.44
CA ARG A 13 -15.00 -14.96 -5.36
C ARG A 13 -13.68 -14.31 -4.99
N LEU A 14 -12.62 -15.10 -4.87
CA LEU A 14 -11.28 -14.59 -4.57
C LEU A 14 -10.78 -13.67 -5.67
N ASP A 15 -11.00 -14.04 -6.93
CA ASP A 15 -10.65 -13.19 -8.07
C ASP A 15 -11.35 -11.83 -7.99
N ARG A 16 -12.63 -11.84 -7.62
CA ARG A 16 -13.39 -10.60 -7.48
C ARG A 16 -12.91 -9.74 -6.32
N ILE A 17 -12.51 -10.36 -5.22
CA ILE A 17 -11.93 -9.66 -4.08
C ILE A 17 -10.65 -8.93 -4.51
N VAL A 18 -9.76 -9.61 -5.22
CA VAL A 18 -8.52 -9.02 -5.72
C VAL A 18 -8.81 -7.86 -6.67
N GLU A 19 -9.77 -8.03 -7.57
CA GLU A 19 -10.19 -6.96 -8.49
C GLU A 19 -10.66 -5.70 -7.74
N VAL A 20 -11.44 -5.89 -6.68
CA VAL A 20 -11.88 -4.75 -5.85
C VAL A 20 -10.69 -4.07 -5.18
N LEU A 21 -9.78 -4.84 -4.61
CA LEU A 21 -8.59 -4.29 -3.96
C LEU A 21 -7.73 -3.49 -4.95
N GLU A 22 -7.53 -4.02 -6.14
CA GLU A 22 -6.77 -3.33 -7.19
C GLU A 22 -7.47 -2.03 -7.61
N LEU A 23 -8.77 -2.07 -7.80
CA LEU A 23 -9.55 -0.89 -8.18
C LEU A 23 -9.46 0.21 -7.11
N LEU A 24 -9.62 -0.16 -5.85
CA LEU A 24 -9.57 0.80 -4.76
C LEU A 24 -8.17 1.37 -4.53
N SER A 25 -7.14 0.63 -4.89
CA SER A 25 -5.76 1.10 -4.77
C SER A 25 -5.42 2.26 -5.70
N THR A 26 -6.20 2.46 -6.76
CA THR A 26 -5.93 3.50 -7.77
C THR A 26 -6.44 4.89 -7.38
N SER A 27 -7.24 5.00 -6.34
CA SER A 27 -7.86 6.26 -5.96
C SER A 27 -7.61 6.61 -4.50
N LYS A 28 -7.10 7.80 -4.25
CA LYS A 28 -6.89 8.34 -2.89
C LYS A 28 -8.21 8.75 -2.22
N GLU A 29 -9.17 9.21 -3.02
CA GLU A 29 -10.44 9.72 -2.52
C GLU A 29 -11.49 8.65 -2.32
N GLY A 30 -11.21 7.44 -2.81
CA GLY A 30 -12.16 6.34 -2.81
C GLY A 30 -12.89 6.23 -4.13
N VAL A 31 -13.56 5.10 -4.33
CA VAL A 31 -14.30 4.78 -5.56
C VAL A 31 -15.77 4.64 -5.20
N LEU A 32 -16.63 5.22 -6.04
CA LEU A 32 -18.08 5.11 -5.86
C LEU A 32 -18.52 3.66 -5.90
N LEU A 33 -19.41 3.30 -4.99
CA LEU A 33 -19.95 1.94 -4.89
C LEU A 33 -20.51 1.46 -6.24
N MET A 34 -21.22 2.31 -6.95
CA MET A 34 -21.79 1.98 -8.25
C MET A 34 -20.71 1.71 -9.30
N ASP A 35 -19.59 2.40 -9.23
CA ASP A 35 -18.47 2.19 -10.14
C ASP A 35 -17.79 0.85 -9.87
N ILE A 36 -17.68 0.48 -8.60
CA ILE A 36 -17.15 -0.84 -8.20
C ILE A 36 -18.06 -1.94 -8.75
N VAL A 37 -19.35 -1.82 -8.54
CA VAL A 37 -20.35 -2.79 -9.01
C VAL A 37 -20.27 -2.93 -10.54
N ALA A 38 -20.19 -1.82 -11.25
CA ALA A 38 -20.08 -1.82 -12.70
C ALA A 38 -18.77 -2.49 -13.19
N ALA A 39 -17.66 -2.21 -12.50
CA ALA A 39 -16.36 -2.76 -12.87
C ALA A 39 -16.29 -4.29 -12.66
N LEU A 40 -17.00 -4.81 -11.67
CA LEU A 40 -17.00 -6.25 -11.38
C LEU A 40 -17.74 -7.07 -12.44
N GLY A 41 -18.72 -6.49 -13.12
CA GLY A 41 -19.47 -7.20 -14.15
C GLY A 41 -20.29 -8.38 -13.65
N ILE A 42 -20.61 -8.42 -12.38
CA ILE A 42 -21.44 -9.46 -11.74
C ILE A 42 -22.80 -8.88 -11.35
N PRO A 43 -23.79 -9.72 -11.03
CA PRO A 43 -25.08 -9.21 -10.57
C PRO A 43 -24.93 -8.27 -9.38
N THR A 44 -25.69 -7.20 -9.36
CA THR A 44 -25.62 -6.15 -8.35
C THR A 44 -25.77 -6.70 -6.93
N SER A 45 -26.71 -7.62 -6.72
CA SER A 45 -26.92 -8.22 -5.40
C SER A 45 -25.71 -9.02 -4.92
N THR A 46 -25.04 -9.72 -5.82
CA THR A 46 -23.82 -10.48 -5.52
C THR A 46 -22.67 -9.52 -5.19
N ALA A 47 -22.54 -8.45 -5.95
CA ALA A 47 -21.54 -7.43 -5.69
C ALA A 47 -21.72 -6.77 -4.32
N TYR A 48 -22.95 -6.41 -3.97
CA TYR A 48 -23.24 -5.82 -2.65
C TYR A 48 -22.91 -6.78 -1.50
N LYS A 49 -23.24 -8.07 -1.65
CA LYS A 49 -22.88 -9.08 -0.63
C LYS A 49 -21.38 -9.20 -0.47
N LEU A 50 -20.65 -9.23 -1.57
CA LEU A 50 -19.20 -9.30 -1.56
C LEU A 50 -18.59 -8.10 -0.84
N LEU A 51 -19.02 -6.90 -1.21
CA LEU A 51 -18.53 -5.66 -0.60
C LEU A 51 -18.88 -5.57 0.88
N ALA A 52 -20.07 -6.02 1.26
CA ALA A 52 -20.48 -6.06 2.67
C ALA A 52 -19.57 -6.98 3.49
N GLU A 53 -19.18 -8.14 2.95
CA GLU A 53 -18.25 -9.04 3.62
C GLU A 53 -16.84 -8.47 3.70
N MET A 54 -16.36 -7.84 2.63
CA MET A 54 -15.07 -7.17 2.64
C MET A 54 -15.01 -6.06 3.69
N ARG A 55 -16.11 -5.34 3.84
CA ARG A 55 -16.25 -4.31 4.88
C ARG A 55 -16.27 -4.92 6.28
N ARG A 56 -16.99 -6.02 6.45
CA ARG A 56 -17.07 -6.73 7.73
C ARG A 56 -15.71 -7.22 8.22
N VAL A 57 -14.88 -7.75 7.32
CA VAL A 57 -13.55 -8.25 7.69
C VAL A 57 -12.48 -7.15 7.73
N GLY A 58 -12.83 -5.93 7.41
CA GLY A 58 -11.92 -4.80 7.52
C GLY A 58 -10.98 -4.58 6.34
N MET A 59 -11.34 -5.05 5.16
CA MET A 59 -10.56 -4.79 3.95
C MET A 59 -10.87 -3.42 3.34
N ILE A 60 -12.14 -3.04 3.37
CA ILE A 60 -12.62 -1.78 2.82
C ILE A 60 -13.47 -1.05 3.84
N GLU A 61 -13.62 0.25 3.66
CA GLU A 61 -14.47 1.09 4.48
C GLU A 61 -15.08 2.21 3.64
N ALA A 62 -16.19 2.74 4.12
CA ALA A 62 -16.80 3.92 3.52
C ALA A 62 -15.99 5.16 3.89
N THR A 63 -15.77 6.04 2.92
CA THR A 63 -15.17 7.35 3.18
C THR A 63 -16.24 8.32 3.65
N ASN A 64 -15.83 9.50 4.11
CA ASN A 64 -16.76 10.58 4.45
C ASN A 64 -17.51 11.14 3.23
N GLY A 65 -17.07 10.79 2.01
CA GLY A 65 -17.78 11.11 0.78
C GLY A 65 -18.88 10.08 0.53
N ARG A 66 -20.03 10.54 0.03
CA ARG A 66 -21.22 9.72 -0.18
C ARG A 66 -20.96 8.53 -1.11
N GLY A 67 -21.16 7.32 -0.58
CA GLY A 67 -21.10 6.10 -1.36
C GLY A 67 -19.72 5.70 -1.87
N ARG A 68 -18.67 6.36 -1.43
CA ARG A 68 -17.31 6.01 -1.82
C ARG A 68 -16.72 5.00 -0.84
N GLN A 69 -15.95 4.07 -1.38
CA GLN A 69 -15.25 3.03 -0.64
C GLN A 69 -13.75 3.19 -0.83
N ARG A 70 -12.98 2.87 0.20
CA ARG A 70 -11.52 2.90 0.15
C ARG A 70 -10.93 1.72 0.91
N LEU A 71 -9.67 1.44 0.67
CA LEU A 71 -8.95 0.45 1.45
C LEU A 71 -8.75 0.95 2.87
N THR A 72 -8.81 0.05 3.84
CA THR A 72 -8.60 0.38 5.24
C THR A 72 -7.12 0.59 5.55
N LYS A 73 -6.84 1.26 6.65
CA LYS A 73 -5.50 1.40 7.18
C LYS A 73 -4.84 0.04 7.43
N ARG A 74 -5.61 -0.95 7.86
CA ARG A 74 -5.14 -2.32 8.06
C ARG A 74 -4.53 -2.90 6.79
N MET A 75 -5.17 -2.69 5.64
CA MET A 75 -4.65 -3.15 4.36
C MET A 75 -3.34 -2.44 3.99
N THR A 76 -3.25 -1.16 4.23
CA THR A 76 -2.02 -0.38 4.03
C THR A 76 -0.90 -0.87 4.94
N GLU A 77 -1.19 -1.13 6.19
CA GLU A 77 -0.22 -1.66 7.15
C GLU A 77 0.31 -3.03 6.75
N LEU A 78 -0.58 -3.93 6.32
CA LEU A 78 -0.17 -5.26 5.84
C LEU A 78 0.77 -5.16 4.65
N GLY A 79 0.45 -4.29 3.70
CA GLY A 79 1.31 -4.05 2.54
C GLY A 79 2.66 -3.49 2.93
N THR A 80 2.69 -2.55 3.85
CA THR A 80 3.94 -1.94 4.34
C THR A 80 4.83 -2.95 5.06
N ILE A 81 4.24 -3.78 5.92
CA ILE A 81 4.97 -4.83 6.63
C ILE A 81 5.55 -5.85 5.64
N ALA A 82 4.74 -6.29 4.67
CA ALA A 82 5.17 -7.22 3.64
C ALA A 82 6.32 -6.66 2.81
N ASP A 83 6.23 -5.38 2.45
CA ASP A 83 7.26 -4.70 1.68
C ASP A 83 8.58 -4.61 2.46
N ARG A 84 8.53 -4.25 3.73
CA ARG A 84 9.72 -4.24 4.61
C ARG A 84 10.38 -5.60 4.66
N ASN A 85 9.61 -6.66 4.86
CA ASN A 85 10.14 -8.01 4.96
C ASN A 85 10.75 -8.48 3.64
N ALA A 86 10.12 -8.16 2.51
CA ALA A 86 10.66 -8.48 1.19
C ALA A 86 11.98 -7.74 0.94
N GLN A 87 12.03 -6.45 1.23
CA GLN A 87 13.23 -5.63 1.06
C GLN A 87 14.36 -6.06 2.00
N LYS A 88 14.05 -6.54 3.19
CA LYS A 88 15.04 -6.97 4.17
C LYS A 88 15.93 -8.09 3.64
N PHE A 89 15.43 -8.95 2.76
CA PHE A 89 16.20 -10.05 2.20
C PHE A 89 16.74 -9.79 0.81
N ALA A 90 16.04 -8.99 0.00
CA ALA A 90 16.37 -8.80 -1.42
C ALA A 90 17.30 -7.61 -1.67
N SER A 91 17.37 -6.64 -0.80
CA SER A 91 18.11 -5.39 -1.04
C SER A 91 18.88 -4.87 0.17
N VAL A 92 19.15 -5.71 1.17
CA VAL A 92 19.95 -5.31 2.33
C VAL A 92 21.32 -4.80 1.89
N GLU A 93 22.02 -5.55 1.03
CA GLU A 93 23.33 -5.12 0.52
C GLU A 93 23.23 -3.83 -0.27
N LYS A 94 22.26 -3.74 -1.18
CA LYS A 94 22.04 -2.55 -2.00
C LYS A 94 21.71 -1.34 -1.15
N TYR A 95 20.88 -1.52 -0.14
CA TYR A 95 20.50 -0.45 0.79
C TYR A 95 21.70 0.01 1.61
N PHE A 96 22.50 -0.91 2.13
CA PHE A 96 23.71 -0.57 2.86
C PHE A 96 24.73 0.13 1.98
N ASP A 97 24.89 -0.31 0.73
CA ASP A 97 25.79 0.37 -0.21
C ASP A 97 25.34 1.80 -0.48
N GLN A 98 24.06 2.02 -0.72
CA GLN A 98 23.51 3.36 -0.89
C GLN A 98 23.70 4.22 0.35
N LEU A 99 23.43 3.67 1.52
CA LEU A 99 23.60 4.38 2.77
C LEU A 99 25.07 4.72 3.05
N ALA A 100 25.97 3.79 2.73
CA ALA A 100 27.40 4.01 2.87
C ALA A 100 27.88 5.13 1.95
N ASP A 101 27.41 5.17 0.71
CA ASP A 101 27.72 6.21 -0.26
C ASP A 101 27.22 7.58 0.20
N GLU A 102 25.97 7.63 0.68
CA GLU A 102 25.37 8.86 1.21
C GLU A 102 26.12 9.37 2.44
N LEU A 103 26.51 8.48 3.35
CA LEU A 103 27.28 8.83 4.52
C LEU A 103 28.67 9.34 4.14
N ALA A 104 29.33 8.70 3.19
CA ALA A 104 30.64 9.11 2.71
C ALA A 104 30.56 10.51 2.10
N GLU A 105 29.55 10.79 1.28
CA GLU A 105 29.31 12.12 0.71
C GLU A 105 29.07 13.17 1.79
N THR A 106 28.24 12.85 2.77
CA THR A 106 27.93 13.74 3.89
C THR A 106 29.19 14.05 4.71
N VAL A 107 29.97 13.03 5.03
CA VAL A 107 31.23 13.21 5.77
C VAL A 107 32.19 14.09 4.99
N TYR A 108 32.30 13.86 3.67
CA TYR A 108 33.15 14.70 2.81
C TYR A 108 32.71 16.17 2.82
N LEU A 109 31.42 16.43 2.67
CA LEU A 109 30.87 17.79 2.69
C LEU A 109 31.09 18.47 4.04
N VAL A 110 30.92 17.76 5.14
CA VAL A 110 31.17 18.28 6.49
C VAL A 110 32.64 18.61 6.67
N GLN A 111 33.55 17.74 6.24
CA GLN A 111 35.00 18.00 6.29
C GLN A 111 35.40 19.21 5.47
N LEU A 112 34.84 19.32 4.26
CA LEU A 112 35.10 20.47 3.39
C LEU A 112 34.64 21.78 4.03
N ARG A 113 33.45 21.77 4.62
CA ARG A 113 32.89 22.94 5.31
C ARG A 113 33.72 23.35 6.52
N LEU A 114 34.13 22.35 7.33
CA LEU A 114 35.00 22.62 8.48
C LEU A 114 36.35 23.18 8.06
N SER A 115 36.91 22.67 6.95
CA SER A 115 38.18 23.22 6.38
C SER A 115 38.01 24.66 5.97
N LEU A 116 36.89 25.01 5.34
CA LEU A 116 36.61 26.39 4.93
C LEU A 116 36.45 27.33 6.13
N ILE A 117 35.77 26.87 7.17
CA ILE A 117 35.63 27.66 8.41
C ILE A 117 36.99 27.84 9.09
N HIS A 118 37.80 26.80 9.10
CA HIS A 118 39.14 26.86 9.70
C HIS A 118 40.08 27.82 8.96
N ILE A 119 39.94 27.88 7.65
CA ILE A 119 40.70 28.83 6.82
C ILE A 119 40.21 30.27 7.00
N SER A 120 38.89 30.46 7.13
CA SER A 120 38.29 31.80 7.23
C SER A 120 38.37 32.39 8.63
N GLU A 121 38.52 31.58 9.67
CA GLU A 121 38.70 32.04 11.05
C GLU A 121 40.18 31.90 11.45
N PRO A 122 40.84 33.00 11.82
CA PRO A 122 42.22 32.87 12.28
C PRO A 122 42.28 32.02 13.55
N THR A 123 43.10 31.00 13.51
CA THR A 123 43.40 30.16 14.68
C THR A 123 44.02 31.00 15.76
N ARG A 124 43.47 30.86 16.91
CA ARG A 124 44.04 31.46 18.12
C ARG A 124 45.26 30.70 18.57
#